data_f38bc89edb6cc9e5946ecc63e75573f4
#
_entry.id   f38bc89edb6cc9e5946ecc63e75573f4
#
_cell.length_a   1.000
_cell.length_b   1.000
_cell.length_c   1.000
_cell.angle_alpha   90.00
_cell.angle_beta   90.00
_cell.angle_gamma   90.00
#
_symmetry.space_group_name_H-M   'P 1'
#
loop_
_entity.id
_entity.type
_entity.pdbx_description
1 polymer ?
#
loop_
_entity_poly.entity_id
_entity_poly.type
_entity_poly.pdbx_seq_one_letter_code
_entity_poly.pdbx_strand_id
1 'polypeptide(L)'
;MKIESVSRKDDNNVIVHLDNGEKLYLSYEILLKNGLKKNDEISEDRFSFLVSQNQLYFIKQRAVNYMARRLHSVNELRIKLRQKGYEHNLIEEVLTDLVEKNYLNDYDFASQYADENIRNKSWGRNKLKAELFKKGVSTGIISRVLEEKINSVEEELEAASALAGKKLKALSSRNLEPRKLKEKLISFLLARGYSFDIANRVVTGILKDDDNIFEE
;
A
#
# COMPACT_ATOMS: atom_id res chain seq x y z
N MET A 1 -20.49 37.63 10.60
CA MET A 1 -20.16 37.77 9.17
C MET A 1 -21.39 37.42 8.38
N LYS A 2 -21.65 38.17 7.29
CA LYS A 2 -22.81 37.92 6.42
C LYS A 2 -22.34 37.55 5.03
N ILE A 3 -23.03 36.60 4.37
CA ILE A 3 -22.72 36.21 2.98
C ILE A 3 -23.21 37.31 2.02
N GLU A 4 -22.31 38.02 1.38
CA GLU A 4 -22.65 39.01 0.35
C GLU A 4 -22.97 38.38 -0.99
N SER A 5 -22.16 37.39 -1.39
CA SER A 5 -22.36 36.70 -2.66
C SER A 5 -21.68 35.32 -2.67
N VAL A 6 -22.16 34.48 -3.58
CA VAL A 6 -21.51 33.20 -3.90
C VAL A 6 -21.18 33.22 -5.38
N SER A 7 -19.93 33.03 -5.72
CA SER A 7 -19.45 32.96 -7.10
C SER A 7 -18.86 31.58 -7.41
N ARG A 8 -19.04 31.11 -8.63
CA ARG A 8 -18.42 29.86 -9.09
C ARG A 8 -16.93 30.10 -9.32
N LYS A 9 -16.08 29.22 -8.76
CA LYS A 9 -14.63 29.21 -9.01
C LYS A 9 -14.29 28.28 -10.16
N ASP A 10 -14.83 27.06 -10.13
CA ASP A 10 -14.69 26.02 -11.13
C ASP A 10 -15.89 25.06 -11.05
N ASP A 11 -15.85 23.90 -11.72
CA ASP A 11 -16.97 22.97 -11.78
C ASP A 11 -17.37 22.38 -10.43
N ASN A 12 -16.44 22.28 -9.49
CA ASN A 12 -16.65 21.65 -8.19
C ASN A 12 -16.50 22.61 -7.00
N ASN A 13 -16.08 23.84 -7.24
CA ASN A 13 -15.73 24.77 -6.17
C ASN A 13 -16.40 26.13 -6.35
N VAL A 14 -16.69 26.75 -5.22
CA VAL A 14 -17.27 28.08 -5.10
C VAL A 14 -16.44 28.97 -4.19
N ILE A 15 -16.63 30.28 -4.33
CA ILE A 15 -16.11 31.29 -3.42
C ILE A 15 -17.31 31.97 -2.78
N VAL A 16 -17.40 31.89 -1.46
CA VAL A 16 -18.35 32.64 -0.63
C VAL A 16 -17.68 33.92 -0.20
N HIS A 17 -18.21 35.05 -0.60
CA HIS A 17 -17.73 36.38 -0.23
C HIS A 17 -18.49 36.89 1.00
N LEU A 18 -17.75 37.33 2.00
CA LEU A 18 -18.30 37.83 3.26
C LEU A 18 -18.22 39.36 3.37
N ASP A 19 -19.10 39.96 4.16
CA ASP A 19 -19.23 41.39 4.36
C ASP A 19 -18.01 42.08 5.01
N ASN A 20 -17.15 41.28 5.67
CA ASN A 20 -15.88 41.73 6.24
C ASN A 20 -14.72 41.67 5.21
N GLY A 21 -14.97 41.32 3.93
CA GLY A 21 -13.98 41.21 2.87
C GLY A 21 -13.28 39.84 2.80
N GLU A 22 -13.55 38.95 3.76
CA GLU A 22 -12.99 37.59 3.73
C GLU A 22 -13.67 36.74 2.64
N LYS A 23 -12.93 35.71 2.18
CA LYS A 23 -13.39 34.76 1.18
C LYS A 23 -13.27 33.35 1.73
N LEU A 24 -14.37 32.62 1.71
CA LEU A 24 -14.39 31.20 2.08
C LEU A 24 -14.46 30.35 0.80
N TYR A 25 -13.42 29.55 0.59
CA TYR A 25 -13.35 28.61 -0.54
C TYR A 25 -13.96 27.28 -0.13
N LEU A 26 -15.08 26.91 -0.75
CA LEU A 26 -15.80 25.68 -0.46
C LEU A 26 -15.96 24.80 -1.70
N SER A 27 -16.06 23.49 -1.49
CA SER A 27 -16.63 22.62 -2.48
C SER A 27 -18.11 22.93 -2.66
N TYR A 28 -18.63 22.75 -3.88
CA TYR A 28 -20.05 22.93 -4.16
C TYR A 28 -20.93 22.01 -3.29
N GLU A 29 -20.43 20.79 -3.00
CA GLU A 29 -21.11 19.84 -2.12
C GLU A 29 -21.26 20.37 -0.68
N ILE A 30 -20.21 20.96 -0.12
CA ILE A 30 -20.27 21.55 1.24
C ILE A 30 -21.20 22.75 1.28
N LEU A 31 -21.21 23.59 0.23
CA LEU A 31 -22.15 24.69 0.11
C LEU A 31 -23.62 24.19 0.17
N LEU A 32 -23.96 23.20 -0.67
CA LEU A 32 -25.31 22.62 -0.74
C LEU A 32 -25.71 21.91 0.54
N LYS A 33 -24.82 21.06 1.09
CA LYS A 33 -25.08 20.30 2.32
C LYS A 33 -25.38 21.20 3.50
N ASN A 34 -24.75 22.37 3.56
CA ASN A 34 -24.97 23.35 4.62
C ASN A 34 -26.04 24.40 4.30
N GLY A 35 -26.64 24.35 3.12
CA GLY A 35 -27.72 25.23 2.68
C GLY A 35 -27.34 26.70 2.60
N LEU A 36 -26.07 27.04 2.41
CA LEU A 36 -25.57 28.41 2.45
C LEU A 36 -26.12 29.24 1.29
N LYS A 37 -26.64 30.42 1.60
CA LYS A 37 -27.26 31.35 0.65
C LYS A 37 -26.78 32.78 0.89
N LYS A 38 -26.96 33.63 -0.13
CA LYS A 38 -26.78 35.07 0.02
C LYS A 38 -27.64 35.61 1.16
N ASN A 39 -27.10 36.52 1.97
CA ASN A 39 -27.63 37.13 3.15
C ASN A 39 -27.68 36.27 4.41
N ASP A 40 -27.21 35.00 4.41
CA ASP A 40 -27.07 34.21 5.61
C ASP A 40 -26.03 34.82 6.54
N GLU A 41 -26.30 34.79 7.85
CA GLU A 41 -25.36 35.17 8.88
C GLU A 41 -24.54 33.96 9.31
N ILE A 42 -23.20 34.11 9.37
CA ILE A 42 -22.26 33.08 9.77
C ILE A 42 -21.53 33.57 11.03
N SER A 43 -21.67 32.83 12.14
CA SER A 43 -20.84 33.02 13.33
C SER A 43 -19.39 32.55 13.07
N GLU A 44 -18.45 32.97 13.92
CA GLU A 44 -17.05 32.50 13.84
C GLU A 44 -16.93 30.98 13.99
N ASP A 45 -17.72 30.38 14.90
CA ASP A 45 -17.77 28.93 15.07
C ASP A 45 -18.28 28.22 13.82
N ARG A 46 -19.32 28.78 13.18
CA ARG A 46 -19.88 28.26 11.95
C ARG A 46 -18.88 28.36 10.80
N PHE A 47 -18.16 29.47 10.73
CA PHE A 47 -17.06 29.64 9.72
C PHE A 47 -15.99 28.60 9.92
N SER A 48 -15.46 28.44 11.12
CA SER A 48 -14.44 27.43 11.46
C SER A 48 -14.91 26.00 11.14
N PHE A 49 -16.17 25.69 11.48
CA PHE A 49 -16.79 24.42 11.13
C PHE A 49 -16.82 24.18 9.61
N LEU A 50 -17.24 25.18 8.83
CA LEU A 50 -17.29 25.06 7.36
C LEU A 50 -15.90 24.84 6.75
N VAL A 51 -14.88 25.53 7.25
CA VAL A 51 -13.47 25.34 6.85
C VAL A 51 -13.04 23.90 7.12
N SER A 52 -13.27 23.41 8.33
CA SER A 52 -12.91 22.03 8.71
C SER A 52 -13.63 20.99 7.85
N GLN A 53 -14.94 21.12 7.68
CA GLN A 53 -15.74 20.23 6.83
C GLN A 53 -15.24 20.20 5.38
N ASN A 54 -14.85 21.36 4.87
CA ASN A 54 -14.32 21.47 3.52
C ASN A 54 -12.94 20.82 3.38
N GLN A 55 -12.07 20.95 4.38
CA GLN A 55 -10.79 20.25 4.41
C GLN A 55 -10.99 18.73 4.43
N LEU A 56 -11.86 18.20 5.29
CA LEU A 56 -12.21 16.78 5.34
C LEU A 56 -12.73 16.28 3.99
N TYR A 57 -13.60 17.06 3.34
CA TYR A 57 -14.09 16.73 1.99
C TYR A 57 -12.93 16.56 0.99
N PHE A 58 -12.00 17.52 0.92
CA PHE A 58 -10.89 17.44 -0.03
C PHE A 58 -9.92 16.30 0.29
N ILE A 59 -9.65 16.05 1.57
CA ILE A 59 -8.81 14.91 2.00
C ILE A 59 -9.47 13.59 1.54
N LYS A 60 -10.78 13.44 1.78
CA LYS A 60 -11.54 12.26 1.37
C LYS A 60 -11.54 12.06 -0.13
N GLN A 61 -11.80 13.11 -0.92
CA GLN A 61 -11.72 13.06 -2.38
C GLN A 61 -10.33 12.63 -2.87
N ARG A 62 -9.28 13.16 -2.23
CA ARG A 62 -7.91 12.80 -2.56
C ARG A 62 -7.61 11.34 -2.24
N ALA A 63 -8.06 10.84 -1.10
CA ALA A 63 -7.92 9.44 -0.70
C ALA A 63 -8.64 8.51 -1.68
N VAL A 64 -9.90 8.81 -2.02
CA VAL A 64 -10.69 8.06 -3.01
C VAL A 64 -9.99 8.02 -4.37
N ASN A 65 -9.45 9.15 -4.83
CA ASN A 65 -8.69 9.21 -6.09
C ASN A 65 -7.41 8.36 -6.08
N TYR A 66 -6.77 8.18 -4.92
CA TYR A 66 -5.65 7.23 -4.79
C TYR A 66 -6.14 5.78 -4.84
N MET A 67 -7.19 5.47 -4.08
CA MET A 67 -7.76 4.11 -4.01
C MET A 67 -8.34 3.63 -5.36
N ALA A 68 -8.91 4.54 -6.15
CA ALA A 68 -9.42 4.23 -7.49
C ALA A 68 -8.34 3.72 -8.48
N ARG A 69 -7.07 3.97 -8.20
CA ARG A 69 -5.95 3.52 -9.06
C ARG A 69 -5.43 2.14 -8.71
N ARG A 70 -5.37 1.82 -7.42
CA ARG A 70 -4.97 0.53 -6.85
C ARG A 70 -5.31 0.45 -5.38
N LEU A 71 -5.26 -0.74 -4.80
CA LEU A 71 -5.31 -0.87 -3.35
C LEU A 71 -4.11 -0.19 -2.68
N HIS A 72 -4.34 0.35 -1.50
CA HIS A 72 -3.35 0.99 -0.65
C HIS A 72 -3.50 0.48 0.78
N SER A 73 -2.40 0.39 1.52
CA SER A 73 -2.50 0.26 2.97
C SER A 73 -2.94 1.60 3.59
N VAL A 74 -3.50 1.54 4.80
CA VAL A 74 -3.83 2.73 5.60
C VAL A 74 -2.60 3.63 5.73
N ASN A 75 -1.45 3.05 6.01
CA ASN A 75 -0.20 3.80 6.17
C ASN A 75 0.31 4.43 4.85
N GLU A 76 0.16 3.75 3.71
CA GLU A 76 0.52 4.33 2.41
C GLU A 76 -0.33 5.57 2.10
N LEU A 77 -1.65 5.53 2.38
CA LEU A 77 -2.53 6.70 2.20
C LEU A 77 -2.18 7.82 3.16
N ARG A 78 -1.93 7.50 4.44
CA ARG A 78 -1.49 8.47 5.46
C ARG A 78 -0.26 9.24 4.99
N ILE A 79 0.78 8.55 4.53
CA ILE A 79 2.01 9.16 4.02
C ILE A 79 1.71 10.05 2.82
N LYS A 80 0.92 9.58 1.84
CA LYS A 80 0.57 10.34 0.64
C LYS A 80 -0.23 11.61 0.94
N LEU A 81 -1.16 11.54 1.89
CA LEU A 81 -1.96 12.70 2.31
C LEU A 81 -1.09 13.71 3.08
N ARG A 82 -0.21 13.25 3.98
CA ARG A 82 0.76 14.14 4.66
C ARG A 82 1.68 14.85 3.68
N GLN A 83 2.15 14.18 2.63
CA GLN A 83 2.96 14.80 1.58
C GLN A 83 2.21 15.89 0.79
N LYS A 84 0.88 15.94 0.87
CA LYS A 84 0.06 17.01 0.30
C LYS A 84 -0.17 18.19 1.25
N GLY A 85 0.41 18.14 2.45
CA GLY A 85 0.33 19.20 3.43
C GLY A 85 -0.94 19.20 4.28
N TYR A 86 -1.74 18.12 4.25
CA TYR A 86 -2.90 18.03 5.14
C TYR A 86 -2.50 17.76 6.59
N GLU A 87 -3.30 18.29 7.51
CA GLU A 87 -3.09 18.13 8.95
C GLU A 87 -3.34 16.69 9.40
N HIS A 88 -2.54 16.26 10.37
CA HIS A 88 -2.52 14.86 10.83
C HIS A 88 -3.88 14.41 11.38
N ASN A 89 -4.51 15.21 12.26
CA ASN A 89 -5.80 14.93 12.88
C ASN A 89 -6.91 14.73 11.83
N LEU A 90 -6.95 15.59 10.80
CA LEU A 90 -7.95 15.49 9.73
C LEU A 90 -7.68 14.27 8.82
N ILE A 91 -6.42 13.93 8.60
CA ILE A 91 -6.07 12.70 7.88
C ILE A 91 -6.58 11.47 8.64
N GLU A 92 -6.31 11.38 9.96
CA GLU A 92 -6.73 10.23 10.76
C GLU A 92 -8.26 10.11 10.81
N GLU A 93 -8.98 11.22 10.94
CA GLU A 93 -10.46 11.22 10.89
C GLU A 93 -10.96 10.61 9.57
N VAL A 94 -10.41 11.05 8.42
CA VAL A 94 -10.81 10.53 7.12
C VAL A 94 -10.41 9.05 6.95
N LEU A 95 -9.21 8.66 7.39
CA LEU A 95 -8.77 7.27 7.28
C LEU A 95 -9.61 6.33 8.15
N THR A 96 -9.98 6.77 9.36
CA THR A 96 -10.88 6.03 10.25
C THR A 96 -12.25 5.82 9.60
N ASP A 97 -12.88 6.88 9.05
CA ASP A 97 -14.15 6.78 8.32
C ASP A 97 -14.08 5.79 7.14
N LEU A 98 -12.97 5.80 6.39
CA LEU A 98 -12.77 4.89 5.26
C LEU A 98 -12.58 3.43 5.70
N VAL A 99 -11.91 3.20 6.83
CA VAL A 99 -11.72 1.85 7.41
C VAL A 99 -13.04 1.34 7.97
N GLU A 100 -13.77 2.12 8.76
CA GLU A 100 -15.06 1.74 9.34
C GLU A 100 -16.11 1.39 8.28
N LYS A 101 -16.07 2.09 7.14
CA LYS A 101 -16.92 1.79 5.98
C LYS A 101 -16.39 0.68 5.08
N ASN A 102 -15.31 0.04 5.46
CA ASN A 102 -14.62 -1.00 4.70
C ASN A 102 -14.21 -0.60 3.27
N TYR A 103 -14.02 0.68 3.01
CA TYR A 103 -13.43 1.15 1.74
C TYR A 103 -11.91 1.01 1.74
N LEU A 104 -11.28 1.00 2.92
CA LEU A 104 -9.85 0.85 3.14
C LEU A 104 -9.62 -0.32 4.08
N ASN A 105 -8.91 -1.35 3.59
CA ASN A 105 -8.72 -2.60 4.32
C ASN A 105 -7.29 -3.12 4.13
N ASP A 106 -6.52 -3.15 5.22
CA ASP A 106 -5.13 -3.61 5.20
C ASP A 106 -4.99 -5.11 4.91
N TYR A 107 -6.02 -5.92 5.24
CA TYR A 107 -6.00 -7.34 4.91
C TYR A 107 -6.15 -7.56 3.40
N ASP A 108 -7.11 -6.90 2.75
CA ASP A 108 -7.32 -7.01 1.30
C ASP A 108 -6.09 -6.51 0.54
N PHE A 109 -5.51 -5.37 0.99
CA PHE A 109 -4.26 -4.86 0.46
C PHE A 109 -3.12 -5.87 0.60
N ALA A 110 -2.91 -6.44 1.79
CA ALA A 110 -1.83 -7.38 2.07
C ALA A 110 -1.99 -8.69 1.29
N SER A 111 -3.23 -9.21 1.19
CA SER A 111 -3.56 -10.41 0.42
C SER A 111 -3.23 -10.23 -1.06
N GLN A 112 -3.72 -9.16 -1.69
CA GLN A 112 -3.41 -8.88 -3.10
C GLN A 112 -1.91 -8.65 -3.31
N TYR A 113 -1.25 -7.89 -2.42
CA TYR A 113 0.18 -7.62 -2.50
C TYR A 113 1.01 -8.91 -2.41
N ALA A 114 0.63 -9.85 -1.55
CA ALA A 114 1.27 -11.15 -1.45
C ALA A 114 1.10 -11.96 -2.74
N ASP A 115 -0.13 -12.10 -3.25
CA ASP A 115 -0.43 -12.82 -4.49
C ASP A 115 0.38 -12.30 -5.68
N GLU A 116 0.41 -10.98 -5.87
CA GLU A 116 1.16 -10.35 -6.96
C GLU A 116 2.67 -10.62 -6.88
N ASN A 117 3.26 -10.56 -5.67
CA ASN A 117 4.70 -10.72 -5.50
C ASN A 117 5.14 -12.19 -5.45
N ILE A 118 4.31 -13.11 -4.97
CA ILE A 118 4.53 -14.55 -5.12
C ILE A 118 4.54 -14.91 -6.60
N ARG A 119 3.50 -14.54 -7.33
CA ARG A 119 3.35 -14.90 -8.75
C ARG A 119 4.40 -14.26 -9.65
N ASN A 120 4.65 -12.96 -9.50
CA ASN A 120 5.48 -12.21 -10.45
C ASN A 120 6.97 -12.20 -10.08
N LYS A 121 7.30 -12.35 -8.79
CA LYS A 121 8.68 -12.20 -8.29
C LYS A 121 9.19 -13.41 -7.54
N SER A 122 8.35 -14.42 -7.33
CA SER A 122 8.65 -15.61 -6.53
C SER A 122 9.25 -15.25 -5.17
N TRP A 123 8.59 -14.32 -4.46
CA TRP A 123 9.01 -13.92 -3.11
C TRP A 123 8.58 -14.99 -2.10
N GLY A 124 9.52 -15.35 -1.23
CA GLY A 124 9.25 -16.19 -0.07
C GLY A 124 8.72 -15.40 1.13
N ARG A 125 8.33 -16.13 2.16
CA ARG A 125 7.66 -15.65 3.38
C ARG A 125 8.37 -14.46 4.04
N ASN A 126 9.70 -14.53 4.22
CA ASN A 126 10.45 -13.48 4.92
C ASN A 126 10.47 -12.15 4.17
N LYS A 127 10.56 -12.18 2.84
CA LYS A 127 10.53 -10.98 2.01
C LYS A 127 9.16 -10.32 2.04
N LEU A 128 8.09 -11.10 1.90
CA LEU A 128 6.72 -10.62 1.99
C LEU A 128 6.45 -9.99 3.35
N LYS A 129 6.85 -10.67 4.44
CA LYS A 129 6.72 -10.15 5.81
C LYS A 129 7.39 -8.79 5.96
N ALA A 130 8.64 -8.68 5.53
CA ALA A 130 9.41 -7.44 5.65
C ALA A 130 8.80 -6.29 4.81
N GLU A 131 8.35 -6.56 3.60
CA GLU A 131 7.78 -5.54 2.73
C GLU A 131 6.38 -5.08 3.19
N LEU A 132 5.52 -5.99 3.66
CA LEU A 132 4.22 -5.64 4.24
C LEU A 132 4.39 -4.83 5.53
N PHE A 133 5.37 -5.18 6.37
CA PHE A 133 5.70 -4.40 7.57
C PHE A 133 6.14 -2.96 7.22
N LYS A 134 6.99 -2.78 6.21
CA LYS A 134 7.37 -1.46 5.70
C LYS A 134 6.18 -0.64 5.20
N LYS A 135 5.13 -1.30 4.72
CA LYS A 135 3.88 -0.67 4.28
C LYS A 135 2.94 -0.34 5.44
N GLY A 136 3.35 -0.66 6.67
CA GLY A 136 2.61 -0.35 7.89
C GLY A 136 1.45 -1.30 8.17
N VAL A 137 1.41 -2.46 7.52
CA VAL A 137 0.44 -3.51 7.83
C VAL A 137 0.79 -4.14 9.19
N SER A 138 -0.20 -4.40 10.03
CA SER A 138 -0.01 -4.98 11.36
C SER A 138 0.52 -6.41 11.29
N THR A 139 1.31 -6.82 12.28
CA THR A 139 1.90 -8.17 12.35
C THR A 139 0.85 -9.27 12.36
N GLY A 140 -0.31 -9.04 12.99
CA GLY A 140 -1.42 -9.99 13.00
C GLY A 140 -2.00 -10.23 11.61
N ILE A 141 -2.23 -9.17 10.84
CA ILE A 141 -2.69 -9.27 9.45
C ILE A 141 -1.62 -9.96 8.58
N ILE A 142 -0.35 -9.57 8.75
CA ILE A 142 0.76 -10.19 7.99
C ILE A 142 0.82 -11.69 8.24
N SER A 143 0.78 -12.13 9.51
CA SER A 143 0.85 -13.55 9.86
C SER A 143 -0.30 -14.33 9.23
N ARG A 144 -1.54 -13.82 9.37
CA ARG A 144 -2.73 -14.44 8.79
C ARG A 144 -2.62 -14.57 7.26
N VAL A 145 -2.26 -13.49 6.56
CA VAL A 145 -2.11 -13.52 5.10
C VAL A 145 -1.02 -14.50 4.66
N LEU A 146 0.12 -14.54 5.36
CA LEU A 146 1.20 -15.46 5.01
C LEU A 146 0.86 -16.93 5.29
N GLU A 147 0.05 -17.21 6.31
CA GLU A 147 -0.48 -18.57 6.57
C GLU A 147 -1.45 -19.00 5.48
N GLU A 148 -2.29 -18.09 5.00
CA GLU A 148 -3.27 -18.37 3.94
C GLU A 148 -2.64 -18.50 2.53
N LYS A 149 -1.54 -17.78 2.27
CA LYS A 149 -0.92 -17.71 0.93
C LYS A 149 0.26 -18.67 0.74
N ILE A 150 0.87 -19.09 1.82
CA ILE A 150 2.01 -20.03 1.84
C ILE A 150 1.65 -21.12 2.83
N ASN A 151 0.86 -22.08 2.36
CA ASN A 151 0.15 -23.05 3.21
C ASN A 151 1.05 -24.14 3.78
N SER A 152 2.17 -24.48 3.08
CA SER A 152 3.04 -25.57 3.50
C SER A 152 4.52 -25.29 3.20
N VAL A 153 5.37 -26.02 3.91
CA VAL A 153 6.82 -26.02 3.65
C VAL A 153 7.12 -26.65 2.28
N GLU A 154 6.31 -27.60 1.88
CA GLU A 154 6.41 -28.31 0.61
C GLU A 154 6.23 -27.35 -0.57
N GLU A 155 5.20 -26.51 -0.54
CA GLU A 155 4.96 -25.45 -1.55
C GLU A 155 6.12 -24.44 -1.62
N GLU A 156 6.67 -24.05 -0.45
CA GLU A 156 7.85 -23.18 -0.41
C GLU A 156 9.08 -23.84 -1.01
N LEU A 157 9.29 -25.15 -0.77
CA LEU A 157 10.39 -25.91 -1.34
C LEU A 157 10.26 -26.03 -2.86
N GLU A 158 9.08 -26.33 -3.37
CA GLU A 158 8.82 -26.41 -4.82
C GLU A 158 9.07 -25.07 -5.52
N ALA A 159 8.53 -23.99 -4.97
CA ALA A 159 8.72 -22.64 -5.51
C ALA A 159 10.21 -22.22 -5.49
N ALA A 160 10.91 -22.50 -4.39
CA ALA A 160 12.34 -22.24 -4.27
C ALA A 160 13.18 -23.08 -5.24
N SER A 161 12.81 -24.36 -5.43
CA SER A 161 13.50 -25.28 -6.36
C SER A 161 13.35 -24.81 -7.81
N ALA A 162 12.13 -24.48 -8.24
CA ALA A 162 11.89 -23.95 -9.58
C ALA A 162 12.67 -22.64 -9.84
N LEU A 163 12.75 -21.79 -8.82
CA LEU A 163 13.48 -20.52 -8.90
C LEU A 163 15.01 -20.74 -8.94
N ALA A 164 15.53 -21.64 -8.10
CA ALA A 164 16.95 -22.00 -8.07
C ALA A 164 17.40 -22.67 -9.36
N GLY A 165 16.60 -23.57 -9.92
CA GLY A 165 16.87 -24.22 -11.21
C GLY A 165 16.98 -23.23 -12.37
N LYS A 166 16.08 -22.22 -12.44
CA LYS A 166 16.21 -21.12 -13.41
C LYS A 166 17.50 -20.32 -13.22
N LYS A 167 17.88 -20.07 -11.96
CA LYS A 167 19.11 -19.34 -11.65
C LYS A 167 20.35 -20.16 -11.96
N LEU A 168 20.34 -21.45 -11.69
CA LEU A 168 21.43 -22.40 -12.01
C LEU A 168 21.69 -22.40 -13.51
N LYS A 169 20.66 -22.59 -14.35
CA LYS A 169 20.76 -22.51 -15.81
C LYS A 169 21.37 -21.19 -16.30
N ALA A 170 21.02 -20.07 -15.67
CA ALA A 170 21.59 -18.77 -16.01
C ALA A 170 23.04 -18.58 -15.52
N LEU A 171 23.54 -19.44 -14.64
CA LEU A 171 24.93 -19.43 -14.14
C LEU A 171 25.81 -20.51 -14.80
N SER A 172 25.25 -21.52 -15.46
CA SER A 172 26.00 -22.66 -16.07
C SER A 172 27.08 -22.22 -17.06
N SER A 173 26.84 -21.12 -17.80
CA SER A 173 27.84 -20.56 -18.72
C SER A 173 29.04 -19.89 -18.07
N ARG A 174 29.04 -19.71 -16.73
CA ARG A 174 30.08 -18.94 -16.02
C ARG A 174 31.21 -19.74 -15.44
N ASN A 175 31.24 -21.06 -15.62
CA ASN A 175 32.27 -21.98 -15.16
C ASN A 175 32.71 -21.73 -13.70
N LEU A 176 31.72 -21.63 -12.79
CA LEU A 176 31.96 -21.33 -11.38
C LEU A 176 32.36 -22.60 -10.62
N GLU A 177 33.30 -22.45 -9.67
CA GLU A 177 33.61 -23.52 -8.74
C GLU A 177 32.32 -23.92 -7.94
N PRO A 178 32.13 -25.25 -7.67
CA PRO A 178 30.94 -25.76 -7.00
C PRO A 178 30.58 -25.02 -5.70
N ARG A 179 31.57 -24.69 -4.88
CA ARG A 179 31.39 -23.94 -3.65
C ARG A 179 30.82 -22.53 -3.92
N LYS A 180 31.40 -21.81 -4.87
CA LYS A 180 30.93 -20.46 -5.23
C LYS A 180 29.54 -20.48 -5.87
N LEU A 181 29.24 -21.52 -6.61
CA LEU A 181 27.89 -21.73 -7.20
C LEU A 181 26.85 -21.94 -6.09
N LYS A 182 27.13 -22.83 -5.12
CA LYS A 182 26.28 -23.07 -3.96
C LYS A 182 26.01 -21.77 -3.17
N GLU A 183 27.06 -21.03 -2.84
CA GLU A 183 26.94 -19.76 -2.11
C GLU A 183 26.07 -18.74 -2.86
N LYS A 184 26.23 -18.63 -4.19
CA LYS A 184 25.43 -17.72 -5.01
C LYS A 184 23.95 -18.11 -5.08
N LEU A 185 23.64 -19.41 -5.18
CA LEU A 185 22.27 -19.89 -5.22
C LEU A 185 21.58 -19.68 -3.86
N ILE A 186 22.24 -20.01 -2.75
CA ILE A 186 21.73 -19.77 -1.41
C ILE A 186 21.46 -18.26 -1.20
N SER A 187 22.46 -17.40 -1.45
CA SER A 187 22.32 -15.95 -1.33
C SER A 187 21.17 -15.38 -2.18
N PHE A 188 20.97 -15.93 -3.37
CA PHE A 188 19.88 -15.55 -4.26
C PHE A 188 18.51 -15.90 -3.67
N LEU A 189 18.33 -17.10 -3.11
CA LEU A 189 17.09 -17.52 -2.47
C LEU A 189 16.81 -16.71 -1.18
N LEU A 190 17.84 -16.46 -0.37
CA LEU A 190 17.72 -15.60 0.82
C LEU A 190 17.28 -14.19 0.45
N ALA A 191 17.83 -13.60 -0.60
CA ALA A 191 17.42 -12.29 -1.11
C ALA A 191 15.96 -12.25 -1.61
N ARG A 192 15.43 -13.41 -2.01
CA ARG A 192 14.03 -13.61 -2.39
C ARG A 192 13.11 -13.84 -1.19
N GLY A 193 13.68 -14.06 0.00
CA GLY A 193 12.95 -14.19 1.26
C GLY A 193 12.64 -15.62 1.68
N TYR A 194 13.27 -16.61 1.07
CA TYR A 194 13.25 -17.99 1.58
C TYR A 194 14.10 -18.09 2.84
N SER A 195 13.76 -19.03 3.74
CA SER A 195 14.59 -19.30 4.92
C SER A 195 15.92 -19.96 4.52
N PHE A 196 16.92 -19.89 5.41
CA PHE A 196 18.19 -20.56 5.17
C PHE A 196 18.02 -22.07 5.02
N ASP A 197 17.13 -22.68 5.83
CA ASP A 197 16.87 -24.12 5.77
C ASP A 197 16.29 -24.56 4.43
N ILE A 198 15.29 -23.81 3.92
CA ILE A 198 14.71 -24.04 2.60
C ILE A 198 15.77 -23.84 1.52
N ALA A 199 16.51 -22.73 1.57
CA ALA A 199 17.53 -22.42 0.56
C ALA A 199 18.62 -23.47 0.52
N ASN A 200 19.13 -23.90 1.68
CA ASN A 200 20.20 -24.91 1.77
C ASN A 200 19.70 -26.30 1.35
N ARG A 201 18.48 -26.71 1.75
CA ARG A 201 17.87 -27.99 1.35
C ARG A 201 17.70 -28.07 -0.16
N VAL A 202 17.12 -27.02 -0.76
CA VAL A 202 16.89 -26.93 -2.21
C VAL A 202 18.20 -26.97 -3.00
N VAL A 203 19.15 -26.11 -2.63
CA VAL A 203 20.43 -26.00 -3.37
C VAL A 203 21.26 -27.26 -3.24
N THR A 204 21.25 -27.91 -2.07
CA THR A 204 21.97 -29.19 -1.88
C THR A 204 21.33 -30.32 -2.69
N GLY A 205 20.00 -30.35 -2.82
CA GLY A 205 19.28 -31.30 -3.67
C GLY A 205 19.65 -31.13 -5.15
N ILE A 206 19.47 -29.91 -5.67
CA ILE A 206 19.71 -29.60 -7.09
C ILE A 206 21.16 -29.89 -7.52
N LEU A 207 22.16 -29.59 -6.67
CA LEU A 207 23.56 -29.83 -7.03
C LEU A 207 23.94 -31.30 -6.95
N LYS A 208 23.31 -32.13 -6.13
CA LYS A 208 23.50 -33.59 -6.12
C LYS A 208 22.89 -34.27 -7.33
N ASP A 209 21.73 -33.80 -7.77
CA ASP A 209 21.07 -34.34 -8.97
C ASP A 209 21.86 -33.99 -10.24
N ASP A 210 22.52 -32.84 -10.30
CA ASP A 210 23.41 -32.44 -11.43
C ASP A 210 24.67 -33.29 -11.46
N ASP A 211 25.32 -33.62 -10.32
CA ASP A 211 26.50 -34.47 -10.26
C ASP A 211 26.20 -35.89 -10.76
N ASN A 212 25.00 -36.45 -10.52
CA ASN A 212 24.60 -37.78 -10.98
C ASN A 212 24.32 -37.85 -12.51
N ILE A 213 24.05 -36.71 -13.17
CA ILE A 213 23.80 -36.67 -14.63
C ILE A 213 25.13 -36.75 -15.45
N PHE A 214 26.26 -36.43 -14.81
CA PHE A 214 27.57 -36.44 -15.47
C PHE A 214 28.40 -37.72 -15.21
N GLU A 215 27.87 -38.70 -14.45
CA GLU A 215 28.49 -39.99 -14.18
C GLU A 215 27.92 -41.14 -15.07
N GLU A 216 26.97 -40.91 -15.95
CA GLU A 216 26.48 -41.85 -16.98
C GLU A 216 26.99 -41.43 -18.39
#